data_6ea42fdfd42b4d65f8ab097c21dd96f8
#
_entry.id   6ea42fdfd42b4d65f8ab097c21dd96f8
#
_cell.length_a   1.000
_cell.length_b   1.000
_cell.length_c   1.000
_cell.angle_alpha   90.00
_cell.angle_beta   90.00
_cell.angle_gamma   90.00
#
_symmetry.space_group_name_H-M   'P 1'
#
loop_
_entity.id
_entity.type
_entity.pdbx_description
1 polymer ?
#
loop_
_entity_poly.entity_id
_entity_poly.type
_entity_poly.pdbx_seq_one_letter_code
_entity_poly.pdbx_strand_id
1 'polypeptide(L)'
;MKNKNRKIIVIFDFCDTIFDGQSADCFLKYIAKKLTLCEMVSFFIKRKIVYNFIADSKLQKEYLLSSFKNMPRHMLLELANDFFNNIILKNIHSKVLEKLMWHIDSGHVIVVASGGFDIYLN
;
A
#
# COMPACT_ATOMS: atom_id res chain seq x y z
N MET A 1 -6.36 -43.27 -13.85
CA MET A 1 -6.71 -42.08 -13.06
C MET A 1 -5.80 -40.93 -13.46
N LYS A 2 -6.36 -39.91 -14.07
CA LYS A 2 -5.60 -38.71 -14.38
C LYS A 2 -5.46 -37.91 -13.10
N ASN A 3 -4.25 -37.87 -12.50
CA ASN A 3 -3.92 -36.88 -11.48
C ASN A 3 -3.96 -35.49 -12.16
N LYS A 4 -5.11 -34.85 -12.07
CA LYS A 4 -5.15 -33.41 -12.34
C LYS A 4 -4.33 -32.75 -11.25
N ASN A 5 -3.14 -32.28 -11.57
CA ASN A 5 -2.36 -31.39 -10.71
C ASN A 5 -3.23 -30.18 -10.41
N ARG A 6 -3.99 -30.25 -9.34
CA ARG A 6 -4.80 -29.12 -8.85
C ARG A 6 -3.83 -28.10 -8.30
N LYS A 7 -3.66 -26.99 -9.02
CA LYS A 7 -2.94 -25.82 -8.48
C LYS A 7 -3.79 -25.20 -7.38
N ILE A 8 -3.22 -25.09 -6.21
CA ILE A 8 -3.85 -24.35 -5.10
C ILE A 8 -3.45 -22.88 -5.24
N ILE A 9 -4.45 -22.01 -5.33
CA ILE A 9 -4.26 -20.57 -5.38
C ILE A 9 -4.70 -20.01 -4.02
N VAL A 10 -3.83 -19.26 -3.38
CA VAL A 10 -4.09 -18.63 -2.09
C VAL A 10 -4.09 -17.12 -2.27
N ILE A 11 -5.14 -16.47 -1.83
CA ILE A 11 -5.31 -15.03 -1.91
C ILE A 11 -5.14 -14.44 -0.52
N PHE A 12 -4.20 -13.48 -0.41
CA PHE A 12 -4.00 -12.69 0.80
C PHE A 12 -4.44 -11.25 0.55
N ASP A 13 -5.21 -10.71 1.48
CA ASP A 13 -5.45 -9.27 1.55
C ASP A 13 -4.19 -8.58 2.11
N PHE A 14 -3.86 -7.40 1.60
CA PHE A 14 -2.65 -6.68 2.03
C PHE A 14 -2.93 -5.76 3.21
N CYS A 15 -3.85 -4.81 3.06
CA CYS A 15 -4.16 -3.85 4.11
C CYS A 15 -4.86 -4.54 5.30
N ASP A 16 -4.39 -4.27 6.51
CA ASP A 16 -4.86 -4.86 7.78
C ASP A 16 -4.76 -6.40 7.87
N THR A 17 -4.09 -7.04 6.92
CA THR A 17 -3.81 -8.48 6.91
C THR A 17 -2.31 -8.76 6.89
N ILE A 18 -1.62 -8.51 5.79
CA ILE A 18 -0.15 -8.60 5.72
C ILE A 18 0.48 -7.38 6.36
N PHE A 19 0.01 -6.20 5.98
CA PHE A 19 0.47 -4.91 6.48
C PHE A 19 -0.50 -4.39 7.55
N ASP A 20 0.04 -3.91 8.67
CA ASP A 20 -0.73 -3.32 9.75
C ASP A 20 -1.15 -1.89 9.37
N GLY A 21 -2.35 -1.75 8.86
CA GLY A 21 -2.96 -0.47 8.51
C GLY A 21 -3.36 -0.36 7.03
N GLN A 22 -3.73 0.85 6.65
CA GLN A 22 -4.10 1.21 5.28
C GLN A 22 -2.89 1.79 4.56
N SER A 23 -2.27 1.01 3.67
CA SER A 23 -1.00 1.35 3.05
C SER A 23 -1.05 2.61 2.20
N ALA A 24 -2.14 2.84 1.47
CA ALA A 24 -2.29 4.03 0.63
C ALA A 24 -2.28 5.32 1.45
N ASP A 25 -3.02 5.38 2.54
CA ASP A 25 -3.04 6.54 3.43
C ASP A 25 -1.69 6.76 4.11
N CYS A 26 -1.07 5.68 4.57
CA CYS A 26 0.27 5.73 5.16
C CYS A 26 1.31 6.28 4.17
N PHE A 27 1.25 5.84 2.91
CA PHE A 27 2.16 6.30 1.87
C PHE A 27 1.97 7.79 1.55
N LEU A 28 0.72 8.23 1.40
CA LEU A 28 0.42 9.64 1.16
C LEU A 28 0.92 10.54 2.30
N LYS A 29 0.73 10.14 3.54
CA LYS A 29 1.28 10.86 4.69
C LYS A 29 2.81 10.85 4.72
N TYR A 30 3.43 9.75 4.33
CA TYR A 30 4.88 9.65 4.24
C TYR A 30 5.46 10.63 3.22
N ILE A 31 4.86 10.70 2.02
CA ILE A 31 5.26 11.67 0.99
C ILE A 31 5.03 13.11 1.46
N ALA A 32 3.89 13.37 2.09
CA ALA A 32 3.53 14.71 2.54
C ALA A 32 4.57 15.31 3.50
N LYS A 33 5.21 14.49 4.32
CA LYS A 33 6.28 14.92 5.23
C LYS A 33 7.56 15.37 4.51
N LYS A 34 7.69 15.06 3.22
CA LYS A 34 8.82 15.53 2.38
C LYS A 34 8.55 16.86 1.68
N LEU A 35 7.32 17.36 1.78
CA LEU A 35 6.92 18.66 1.25
C LEU A 35 7.42 19.80 2.14
N THR A 36 7.33 21.04 1.62
CA THR A 36 7.53 22.22 2.45
C THR A 36 6.49 22.25 3.58
N LEU A 37 6.78 22.99 4.65
CA LEU A 37 5.87 23.08 5.80
C LEU A 37 4.46 23.55 5.40
N CYS A 38 4.36 24.57 4.54
CA CYS A 38 3.06 25.09 4.07
C CYS A 38 2.31 24.05 3.24
N GLU A 39 2.99 23.36 2.33
CA GLU A 39 2.40 22.31 1.51
C GLU A 39 1.96 21.11 2.34
N MET A 40 2.75 20.72 3.33
CA MET A 40 2.42 19.65 4.26
C MET A 40 1.17 19.97 5.07
N VAL A 41 1.08 21.16 5.63
CA VAL A 41 -0.12 21.60 6.38
C VAL A 41 -1.34 21.64 5.48
N SER A 42 -1.20 22.19 4.27
CA SER A 42 -2.28 22.19 3.26
C SER A 42 -2.75 20.78 2.93
N PHE A 43 -1.83 19.84 2.77
CA PHE A 43 -2.16 18.43 2.51
C PHE A 43 -2.98 17.82 3.64
N PHE A 44 -2.58 18.00 4.89
CA PHE A 44 -3.29 17.42 6.04
C PHE A 44 -4.68 18.04 6.24
N ILE A 45 -4.83 19.33 5.98
CA ILE A 45 -6.15 20.00 5.98
C ILE A 45 -7.02 19.40 4.88
N LYS A 46 -6.51 19.31 3.66
CA LYS A 46 -7.21 18.71 2.51
C LYS A 46 -7.61 17.27 2.79
N ARG A 47 -6.71 16.48 3.37
CA ARG A 47 -6.97 15.09 3.76
C ARG A 47 -8.18 14.99 4.70
N LYS A 48 -8.22 15.82 5.73
CA LYS A 48 -9.33 15.85 6.68
C LYS A 48 -10.67 16.19 5.99
N ILE A 49 -10.66 17.17 5.11
CA ILE A 49 -11.85 17.56 4.35
C ILE A 49 -12.30 16.44 3.43
N VAL A 50 -11.39 15.85 2.68
CA VAL A 50 -11.67 14.74 1.75
C VAL A 50 -12.30 13.55 2.48
N TYR A 51 -11.75 13.11 3.59
CA TYR A 51 -12.28 11.97 4.33
C TYR A 51 -13.63 12.27 5.01
N ASN A 52 -13.91 13.51 5.35
CA ASN A 52 -15.20 13.89 5.95
C ASN A 52 -16.32 14.08 4.93
N PHE A 53 -16.01 14.51 3.70
CA PHE A 53 -17.02 14.91 2.72
C PHE A 53 -17.12 14.01 1.49
N ILE A 54 -16.15 13.14 1.26
CA ILE A 54 -16.13 12.21 0.12
C ILE A 54 -16.18 10.79 0.65
N ALA A 55 -17.24 10.06 0.31
CA ALA A 55 -17.43 8.67 0.76
C ALA A 55 -16.68 7.65 -0.12
N ASP A 56 -16.50 7.93 -1.42
CA ASP A 56 -15.85 7.03 -2.37
C ASP A 56 -14.33 7.01 -2.15
N SER A 57 -13.79 5.84 -1.81
CA SER A 57 -12.36 5.68 -1.51
C SER A 57 -11.45 5.93 -2.71
N LYS A 58 -11.92 5.63 -3.93
CA LYS A 58 -11.18 5.90 -5.15
C LYS A 58 -11.05 7.41 -5.39
N LEU A 59 -12.15 8.15 -5.25
CA LEU A 59 -12.14 9.62 -5.35
C LEU A 59 -11.28 10.25 -4.26
N GLN A 60 -11.32 9.75 -3.05
CA GLN A 60 -10.45 10.20 -1.96
C GLN A 60 -8.97 10.12 -2.35
N LYS A 61 -8.55 8.97 -2.88
CA LYS A 61 -7.18 8.76 -3.33
C LYS A 61 -6.79 9.68 -4.48
N GLU A 62 -7.66 9.85 -5.46
CA GLU A 62 -7.42 10.74 -6.61
C GLU A 62 -7.24 12.20 -6.18
N TYR A 63 -8.11 12.69 -5.29
CA TYR A 63 -7.99 14.05 -4.76
C TYR A 63 -6.70 14.26 -3.97
N LEU A 64 -6.33 13.30 -3.14
CA LEU A 64 -5.11 13.39 -2.34
C LEU A 64 -3.85 13.26 -3.20
N LEU A 65 -3.86 12.40 -4.20
CA LEU A 65 -2.76 12.27 -5.17
C LEU A 65 -2.52 13.55 -5.97
N SER A 66 -3.55 14.32 -6.24
CA SER A 66 -3.44 15.59 -6.97
C SER A 66 -2.51 16.59 -6.28
N SER A 67 -2.30 16.46 -4.98
CA SER A 67 -1.36 17.30 -4.22
C SER A 67 0.11 17.06 -4.61
N PHE A 68 0.41 15.93 -5.25
CA PHE A 68 1.77 15.53 -5.63
C PHE A 68 2.01 15.55 -7.13
N LYS A 69 1.11 16.17 -7.91
CA LYS A 69 1.17 16.18 -9.39
C LYS A 69 2.45 16.79 -9.96
N ASN A 70 3.09 17.69 -9.21
CA ASN A 70 4.34 18.34 -9.63
C ASN A 70 5.60 17.61 -9.17
N MET A 71 5.45 16.50 -8.44
CA MET A 71 6.58 15.71 -7.99
C MET A 71 7.09 14.83 -9.13
N PRO A 72 8.43 14.88 -9.45
CA PRO A 72 8.99 14.05 -10.50
C PRO A 72 8.84 12.55 -10.20
N ARG A 73 8.63 11.74 -11.24
CA ARG A 73 8.45 10.30 -11.11
C ARG A 73 9.62 9.61 -10.38
N HIS A 74 10.87 10.00 -10.67
CA HIS A 74 12.03 9.42 -10.01
C HIS A 74 12.04 9.66 -8.50
N MET A 75 11.56 10.82 -8.07
CA MET A 75 11.40 11.16 -6.65
C MET A 75 10.33 10.30 -5.97
N LEU A 76 9.19 10.07 -6.64
CA LEU A 76 8.14 9.18 -6.16
C LEU A 76 8.64 7.75 -6.04
N LEU A 77 9.43 7.27 -7.00
CA LEU A 77 10.01 5.92 -6.95
C LEU A 77 11.00 5.75 -5.80
N GLU A 78 11.85 6.74 -5.55
CA GLU A 78 12.77 6.75 -4.39
C GLU A 78 12.00 6.74 -3.08
N LEU A 79 10.96 7.57 -2.95
CA LEU A 79 10.11 7.61 -1.76
C LEU A 79 9.33 6.33 -1.56
N ALA A 80 8.87 5.70 -2.64
CA ALA A 80 8.18 4.40 -2.58
C ALA A 80 9.12 3.30 -2.08
N ASN A 81 10.37 3.28 -2.55
CA ASN A 81 11.37 2.34 -2.08
C ASN A 81 11.72 2.56 -0.60
N ASP A 82 11.89 3.80 -0.18
CA ASP A 82 12.13 4.16 1.22
C ASP A 82 10.94 3.79 2.11
N PHE A 83 9.73 4.03 1.63
CA PHE A 83 8.50 3.65 2.34
C PHE A 83 8.40 2.14 2.50
N PHE A 84 8.68 1.38 1.47
CA PHE A 84 8.69 -0.08 1.55
C PHE A 84 9.67 -0.58 2.59
N ASN A 85 10.92 -0.12 2.54
CA ASN A 85 11.98 -0.59 3.44
C ASN A 85 11.79 -0.12 4.89
N ASN A 86 11.30 1.10 5.11
CA ASN A 86 11.22 1.71 6.44
C ASN A 86 9.86 1.54 7.12
N ILE A 87 8.80 1.41 6.35
CA ILE A 87 7.45 1.34 6.89
C ILE A 87 6.81 -0.03 6.65
N ILE A 88 6.73 -0.49 5.40
CA ILE A 88 6.03 -1.74 5.09
C ILE A 88 6.71 -2.93 5.75
N LEU A 89 8.00 -3.13 5.54
CA LEU A 89 8.72 -4.28 6.10
C LEU A 89 8.71 -4.33 7.63
N LYS A 90 8.64 -3.18 8.29
CA LYS A 90 8.59 -3.09 9.75
C LYS A 90 7.20 -3.31 10.35
N ASN A 91 6.16 -3.27 9.55
CA ASN A 91 4.77 -3.36 9.98
C ASN A 91 4.03 -4.55 9.33
N ILE A 92 4.76 -5.57 8.94
CA ILE A 92 4.18 -6.83 8.46
C ILE A 92 3.83 -7.72 9.66
N HIS A 93 2.62 -8.25 9.67
CA HIS A 93 2.20 -9.21 10.69
C HIS A 93 3.00 -10.53 10.56
N SER A 94 3.77 -10.85 11.59
CA SER A 94 4.69 -12.00 11.58
C SER A 94 3.98 -13.34 11.36
N LYS A 95 2.82 -13.54 11.99
CA LYS A 95 2.04 -14.77 11.85
C LYS A 95 1.49 -14.95 10.44
N VAL A 96 1.08 -13.86 9.79
CA VAL A 96 0.59 -13.87 8.41
C VAL A 96 1.76 -14.14 7.46
N LEU A 97 2.92 -13.55 7.73
CA LEU A 97 4.15 -13.80 6.95
C LEU A 97 4.57 -15.26 7.03
N GLU A 98 4.55 -15.87 8.20
CA GLU A 98 4.83 -17.29 8.40
C GLU A 98 3.87 -18.17 7.57
N LYS A 99 2.59 -17.86 7.59
CA LYS A 99 1.57 -18.57 6.82
C LYS A 99 1.81 -18.44 5.31
N LEU A 100 2.15 -17.24 4.86
CA LEU A 100 2.48 -16.95 3.46
C LEU A 100 3.71 -17.76 3.02
N MET A 101 4.77 -17.77 3.82
CA MET A 101 5.99 -18.52 3.55
C MET A 101 5.71 -20.03 3.50
N TRP A 102 4.86 -20.55 4.40
CA TRP A 102 4.44 -21.94 4.36
C TRP A 102 3.75 -22.31 3.04
N HIS A 103 2.87 -21.44 2.53
CA HIS A 103 2.21 -21.65 1.23
C HIS A 103 3.21 -21.61 0.06
N ILE A 104 4.20 -20.73 0.10
CA ILE A 104 5.27 -20.67 -0.92
C ILE A 104 6.04 -21.97 -0.92
N ASP A 105 6.47 -22.45 0.24
CA ASP A 105 7.25 -23.68 0.39
C ASP A 105 6.45 -24.93 -0.01
N SER A 106 5.12 -24.86 0.11
CA SER A 106 4.20 -25.92 -0.32
C SER A 106 3.92 -25.92 -1.83
N GLY A 107 4.48 -24.99 -2.59
CA GLY A 107 4.28 -24.87 -4.03
C GLY A 107 2.94 -24.27 -4.44
N HIS A 108 2.24 -23.61 -3.53
CA HIS A 108 0.99 -22.92 -3.83
C HIS A 108 1.23 -21.59 -4.54
N VAL A 109 0.28 -21.21 -5.40
CA VAL A 109 0.30 -19.89 -6.06
C VAL A 109 -0.27 -18.85 -5.11
N ILE A 110 0.49 -17.79 -4.87
CA ILE A 110 0.09 -16.69 -3.98
C ILE A 110 -0.34 -15.50 -4.79
N VAL A 111 -1.49 -14.95 -4.45
CA VAL A 111 -2.02 -13.70 -5.00
C VAL A 111 -2.24 -12.73 -3.83
N VAL A 112 -1.67 -11.55 -3.94
CA VAL A 112 -1.88 -10.46 -2.98
C VAL A 112 -2.88 -9.47 -3.56
N ALA A 113 -4.02 -9.33 -2.92
CA ALA A 113 -5.05 -8.37 -3.29
C ALA A 113 -4.88 -7.09 -2.45
N SER A 114 -4.81 -5.95 -3.11
CA SER A 114 -4.62 -4.67 -2.43
C SER A 114 -5.37 -3.54 -3.13
N GLY A 115 -5.98 -2.66 -2.34
CA GLY A 115 -6.45 -1.35 -2.78
C GLY A 115 -5.39 -0.25 -2.68
N GLY A 116 -4.15 -0.60 -2.32
CA GLY A 116 -3.02 0.33 -2.23
C GLY A 116 -2.45 0.71 -3.60
N PHE A 117 -1.34 1.44 -3.57
CA PHE A 117 -0.63 1.83 -4.80
C PHE A 117 0.36 0.75 -5.20
N ASP A 118 0.44 0.47 -6.50
CA ASP A 118 1.37 -0.52 -7.05
C ASP A 118 2.84 -0.09 -6.98
N ILE A 119 3.10 1.21 -6.93
CA ILE A 119 4.44 1.78 -6.93
C ILE A 119 5.36 1.25 -5.81
N TYR A 120 4.81 0.87 -4.66
CA TYR A 120 5.58 0.30 -3.55
C TYR A 120 5.33 -1.21 -3.35
N LEU A 121 4.41 -1.82 -4.12
CA LEU A 121 4.05 -3.23 -4.00
C LEU A 121 4.73 -4.12 -5.06
N ASN A 122 5.32 -3.54 -6.07
CA ASN A 122 6.04 -4.27 -7.13
C ASN A 122 7.49 -4.57 -6.77
#